data_f5d8129ae258324365e841de3d467905
#
_entry.id   f5d8129ae258324365e841de3d467905
#
_cell.length_a   1.000
_cell.length_b   1.000
_cell.length_c   1.000
_cell.angle_alpha   90.00
_cell.angle_beta   90.00
_cell.angle_gamma   90.00
#
_symmetry.space_group_name_H-M   'P 1'
#
loop_
_entity.id
_entity.type
_entity.pdbx_description
1 polymer ?
#
loop_
_entity_poly.entity_id
_entity_poly.type
_entity_poly.pdbx_seq_one_letter_code
_entity_poly.pdbx_strand_id
1 'polypeptide(L)'
;MFVSVCITGASVFLLSLADDFDRSRLVAVGVVMFWVAFLMVHGFFQLVVLREAKRINKLLSKKKKKKDREAVFLVERPGLFNPMRGVYEEVFSFTRTKEREIDDLKKTETFRRDFIANVSHELKTPLFAAQGFIHTLIDGAAEDDKVRGRFLKKAAKSLDSLDNLVQDILMLSQIETGEIKMKFEPVDMLRVTREVVEQLEEEATRKKVKLSIEETKKDCIVLADVQRITQVVTNLVANAVNYNHENGDVVVHFEVTKKSVITHIRDTGLGIPSDHLPRVFERFYRVDKSRSREKGGTGLGLAIVKHILEGHNTRAEVQSEVGKGSTFSFKLPRFKQED
;
A
#
# COMPACT_ATOMS: atom_id res chain seq x y z
N MET A 1 47.33 30.06 -1.30
CA MET A 1 48.81 30.06 -1.16
C MET A 1 49.51 30.08 -2.50
N PHE A 2 49.31 29.12 -3.40
CA PHE A 2 49.95 29.03 -4.73
C PHE A 2 49.77 30.31 -5.59
N VAL A 3 48.55 30.82 -5.68
CA VAL A 3 48.22 32.02 -6.48
C VAL A 3 48.92 33.28 -5.89
N SER A 4 48.99 33.42 -4.58
CA SER A 4 49.74 34.53 -3.93
C SER A 4 51.22 34.45 -4.23
N VAL A 5 51.82 33.26 -4.20
CA VAL A 5 53.23 33.03 -4.54
C VAL A 5 53.51 33.39 -5.99
N CYS A 6 52.64 33.00 -6.92
CA CYS A 6 52.79 33.33 -8.34
C CYS A 6 52.69 34.83 -8.63
N ILE A 7 51.72 35.54 -7.99
CA ILE A 7 51.52 36.98 -8.18
C ILE A 7 52.73 37.77 -7.59
N THR A 8 53.18 37.38 -6.40
CA THR A 8 54.35 38.04 -5.76
C THR A 8 55.64 37.74 -6.51
N GLY A 9 55.82 36.48 -6.98
CA GLY A 9 56.99 36.11 -7.80
C GLY A 9 57.09 36.93 -9.09
N ALA A 10 55.97 37.07 -9.80
CA ALA A 10 55.89 37.87 -11.04
C ALA A 10 56.14 39.35 -10.77
N SER A 11 55.62 39.91 -9.66
CA SER A 11 55.79 41.32 -9.30
C SER A 11 57.24 41.63 -8.89
N VAL A 12 57.86 40.73 -8.10
CA VAL A 12 59.30 40.88 -7.71
C VAL A 12 60.22 40.73 -8.93
N PHE A 13 59.88 39.81 -9.84
CA PHE A 13 60.67 39.65 -11.09
C PHE A 13 60.56 40.87 -12.00
N LEU A 14 59.37 41.46 -12.16
CA LEU A 14 59.20 42.70 -12.95
C LEU A 14 59.93 43.89 -12.30
N LEU A 15 59.96 44.02 -10.99
CA LEU A 15 60.69 45.06 -10.29
C LEU A 15 62.22 44.85 -10.28
N SER A 16 62.68 43.60 -10.40
CA SER A 16 64.11 43.27 -10.51
C SER A 16 64.73 43.66 -11.84
N LEU A 17 63.93 43.93 -12.87
CA LEU A 17 64.34 44.41 -14.17
C LEU A 17 64.57 45.90 -14.22
N ALA A 18 64.29 46.66 -13.15
CA ALA A 18 64.57 48.09 -13.04
C ALA A 18 65.94 48.30 -12.33
N ASP A 19 66.92 48.86 -13.04
CA ASP A 19 68.32 48.92 -12.68
C ASP A 19 68.63 49.77 -11.45
N ASP A 20 67.70 50.51 -10.82
CA ASP A 20 67.91 51.47 -9.73
C ASP A 20 67.39 51.05 -8.37
N PHE A 21 67.07 49.78 -8.12
CA PHE A 21 66.48 49.38 -6.81
C PHE A 21 67.45 48.58 -5.94
N ASP A 22 67.65 49.12 -4.66
CA ASP A 22 68.37 48.42 -3.61
C ASP A 22 67.68 47.06 -3.29
N ARG A 23 68.46 45.96 -3.21
CA ARG A 23 67.95 44.57 -2.96
C ARG A 23 67.11 44.45 -1.70
N SER A 24 67.38 45.20 -0.67
CA SER A 24 66.63 45.19 0.58
C SER A 24 65.21 45.73 0.40
N ARG A 25 65.01 46.73 -0.42
CA ARG A 25 63.70 47.33 -0.70
C ARG A 25 62.87 46.41 -1.58
N LEU A 26 63.52 45.70 -2.52
CA LEU A 26 62.84 44.70 -3.35
C LEU A 26 62.22 43.51 -2.55
N VAL A 27 63.00 43.02 -1.56
CA VAL A 27 62.54 41.98 -0.64
C VAL A 27 61.35 42.49 0.23
N ALA A 28 61.44 43.69 0.76
CA ALA A 28 60.35 44.25 1.55
C ALA A 28 59.05 44.42 0.77
N VAL A 29 59.11 44.91 -0.50
CA VAL A 29 57.98 45.07 -1.35
C VAL A 29 57.36 43.66 -1.71
N GLY A 30 58.20 42.65 -1.99
CA GLY A 30 57.74 41.30 -2.22
C GLY A 30 56.96 40.68 -1.04
N VAL A 31 57.47 40.87 0.16
CA VAL A 31 56.81 40.40 1.40
C VAL A 31 55.43 41.08 1.60
N VAL A 32 55.38 42.40 1.42
CA VAL A 32 54.13 43.15 1.53
C VAL A 32 53.10 42.70 0.49
N MET A 33 53.52 42.59 -0.76
CA MET A 33 52.64 42.12 -1.84
C MET A 33 52.12 40.68 -1.61
N PHE A 34 52.98 39.79 -1.09
CA PHE A 34 52.57 38.43 -0.71
C PHE A 34 51.47 38.47 0.35
N TRP A 35 51.65 39.22 1.41
CA TRP A 35 50.66 39.30 2.47
C TRP A 35 49.36 39.95 2.02
N VAL A 36 49.39 40.98 1.20
CA VAL A 36 48.19 41.60 0.62
C VAL A 36 47.42 40.59 -0.28
N ALA A 37 48.14 39.92 -1.17
CA ALA A 37 47.51 38.90 -2.04
C ALA A 37 46.97 37.73 -1.21
N PHE A 38 47.69 37.28 -0.18
CA PHE A 38 47.24 36.23 0.71
C PHE A 38 45.95 36.61 1.46
N LEU A 39 45.93 37.84 2.05
CA LEU A 39 44.77 38.34 2.75
C LEU A 39 43.55 38.53 1.83
N MET A 40 43.77 38.99 0.59
CA MET A 40 42.67 39.11 -0.39
C MET A 40 42.09 37.73 -0.77
N VAL A 41 42.95 36.76 -1.09
CA VAL A 41 42.49 35.41 -1.41
C VAL A 41 41.80 34.74 -0.22
N HIS A 42 42.39 34.90 0.98
CA HIS A 42 41.82 34.34 2.21
C HIS A 42 40.48 34.98 2.56
N GLY A 43 40.38 36.30 2.47
CA GLY A 43 39.13 37.03 2.71
C GLY A 43 38.03 36.67 1.70
N PHE A 44 38.40 36.59 0.42
CA PHE A 44 37.47 36.14 -0.62
C PHE A 44 36.97 34.70 -0.36
N PHE A 45 37.89 33.80 -0.02
CA PHE A 45 37.54 32.42 0.30
C PHE A 45 36.58 32.31 1.50
N GLN A 46 36.89 33.06 2.59
CA GLN A 46 36.02 33.09 3.75
C GLN A 46 34.64 33.68 3.45
N LEU A 47 34.57 34.77 2.67
CA LEU A 47 33.29 35.37 2.28
C LEU A 47 32.45 34.44 1.45
N VAL A 48 33.04 33.72 0.50
CA VAL A 48 32.32 32.74 -0.34
C VAL A 48 31.83 31.56 0.48
N VAL A 49 32.72 30.93 1.27
CA VAL A 49 32.38 29.75 2.06
C VAL A 49 31.35 30.07 3.16
N LEU A 50 31.57 31.18 3.91
CA LEU A 50 30.62 31.56 4.98
C LEU A 50 29.23 31.98 4.42
N ARG A 51 29.23 32.65 3.28
CA ARG A 51 27.97 33.06 2.63
C ARG A 51 27.14 31.82 2.19
N GLU A 52 27.79 30.82 1.62
CA GLU A 52 27.15 29.58 1.21
C GLU A 52 26.76 28.71 2.42
N ALA A 53 27.61 28.57 3.43
CA ALA A 53 27.25 27.84 4.65
C ALA A 53 26.05 28.47 5.38
N LYS A 54 25.96 29.80 5.42
CA LYS A 54 24.79 30.53 5.97
C LYS A 54 23.55 30.30 5.13
N ARG A 55 23.67 30.19 3.80
CA ARG A 55 22.52 29.84 2.91
C ARG A 55 22.00 28.44 3.22
N ILE A 56 22.88 27.43 3.30
CA ILE A 56 22.50 26.05 3.64
C ILE A 56 21.80 26.02 5.00
N ASN A 57 22.37 26.64 6.01
CA ASN A 57 21.79 26.69 7.37
C ASN A 57 20.40 27.38 7.37
N LYS A 58 20.25 28.46 6.60
CA LYS A 58 18.97 29.17 6.46
C LYS A 58 17.90 28.32 5.75
N LEU A 59 18.28 27.48 4.77
CA LEU A 59 17.40 26.55 4.10
C LEU A 59 16.95 25.44 5.05
N LEU A 60 17.87 24.84 5.80
CA LEU A 60 17.56 23.81 6.78
C LEU A 60 16.71 24.34 7.95
N SER A 61 16.96 25.55 8.40
CA SER A 61 16.20 26.18 9.50
C SER A 61 14.80 26.65 9.09
N LYS A 62 14.63 27.18 7.88
CA LYS A 62 13.30 27.52 7.35
C LYS A 62 12.41 26.31 7.21
N LYS A 63 12.96 25.14 6.82
CA LYS A 63 12.25 23.88 6.69
C LYS A 63 11.71 23.38 8.03
N LYS A 64 12.40 23.66 9.15
CA LYS A 64 11.96 23.30 10.50
C LYS A 64 10.73 24.10 10.98
N LYS A 65 10.47 25.28 10.38
CA LYS A 65 9.40 26.21 10.79
C LYS A 65 8.15 26.22 9.90
N LYS A 66 8.18 25.69 8.67
CA LYS A 66 7.05 25.76 7.74
C LYS A 66 6.69 24.38 7.18
N LYS A 67 5.45 24.00 7.45
CA LYS A 67 4.77 22.77 7.00
C LYS A 67 4.36 22.80 5.49
N ASP A 68 4.85 23.77 4.73
CA ASP A 68 4.44 23.98 3.33
C ASP A 68 5.40 23.28 2.36
N ARG A 69 4.87 22.25 1.71
CA ARG A 69 5.56 21.41 0.72
C ARG A 69 6.01 22.14 -0.56
N GLU A 70 5.46 23.30 -0.85
CA GLU A 70 5.71 24.02 -2.12
C GLU A 70 6.93 24.94 -2.13
N ALA A 71 7.48 25.32 -0.96
CA ALA A 71 8.57 26.28 -0.86
C ALA A 71 9.95 25.74 -1.27
N VAL A 72 10.07 24.45 -1.58
CA VAL A 72 11.35 23.80 -1.95
C VAL A 72 11.69 23.98 -3.44
N PHE A 73 10.72 24.32 -4.27
CA PHE A 73 10.92 24.46 -5.73
C PHE A 73 11.58 25.79 -6.16
N LEU A 74 11.74 26.76 -5.25
CA LEU A 74 12.27 28.08 -5.57
C LEU A 74 13.73 28.29 -5.11
N VAL A 75 14.50 27.23 -4.95
CA VAL A 75 15.94 27.39 -4.79
C VAL A 75 16.54 27.62 -6.17
N GLU A 76 16.89 28.89 -6.49
CA GLU A 76 17.67 29.23 -7.66
C GLU A 76 18.83 28.25 -7.82
N ARG A 77 18.92 27.63 -8.98
CA ARG A 77 20.03 26.71 -9.30
C ARG A 77 21.35 27.45 -9.10
N PRO A 78 22.31 26.89 -8.36
CA PRO A 78 23.60 27.53 -8.20
C PRO A 78 24.24 27.73 -9.57
N GLY A 79 24.84 28.91 -9.78
CA GLY A 79 25.50 29.27 -11.04
C GLY A 79 26.56 28.24 -11.46
N LEU A 80 26.90 28.19 -12.72
CA LEU A 80 27.83 27.22 -13.34
C LEU A 80 29.21 27.12 -12.67
N PHE A 81 29.62 28.13 -11.93
CA PHE A 81 30.93 28.25 -11.27
C PHE A 81 30.90 28.12 -9.73
N ASN A 82 29.87 27.47 -9.16
CA ASN A 82 29.79 27.34 -7.70
C ASN A 82 30.58 26.08 -7.25
N PRO A 83 31.70 26.23 -6.52
CA PRO A 83 32.52 25.12 -6.04
C PRO A 83 31.79 24.17 -5.06
N MET A 84 30.67 24.62 -4.48
CA MET A 84 29.85 23.87 -3.54
C MET A 84 28.66 23.15 -4.21
N ARG A 85 28.57 23.14 -5.53
CA ARG A 85 27.45 22.56 -6.27
C ARG A 85 27.25 21.08 -5.96
N GLY A 86 28.31 20.30 -5.89
CA GLY A 86 28.25 18.88 -5.55
C GLY A 86 27.67 18.64 -4.17
N VAL A 87 28.09 19.43 -3.19
CA VAL A 87 27.59 19.36 -1.80
C VAL A 87 26.09 19.72 -1.75
N TYR A 88 25.67 20.72 -2.53
CA TYR A 88 24.25 21.10 -2.63
C TYR A 88 23.40 19.96 -3.22
N GLU A 89 23.84 19.37 -4.33
CA GLU A 89 23.14 18.27 -4.98
C GLU A 89 23.03 17.06 -4.04
N GLU A 90 24.10 16.73 -3.34
CA GLU A 90 24.14 15.62 -2.38
C GLU A 90 23.23 15.87 -1.15
N VAL A 91 23.32 17.02 -0.51
CA VAL A 91 22.43 17.39 0.62
C VAL A 91 20.97 17.44 0.19
N PHE A 92 20.69 17.93 -1.02
CA PHE A 92 19.33 18.00 -1.53
C PHE A 92 18.77 16.59 -1.85
N SER A 93 19.56 15.73 -2.49
CA SER A 93 19.17 14.35 -2.78
C SER A 93 18.93 13.56 -1.49
N PHE A 94 19.82 13.66 -0.52
CA PHE A 94 19.70 13.04 0.80
C PHE A 94 18.44 13.50 1.53
N THR A 95 18.19 14.81 1.52
CA THR A 95 17.00 15.38 2.17
C THR A 95 15.71 14.89 1.52
N ARG A 96 15.69 14.81 0.19
CA ARG A 96 14.53 14.31 -0.56
C ARG A 96 14.27 12.82 -0.30
N THR A 97 15.32 12.03 -0.19
CA THR A 97 15.22 10.61 0.17
C THR A 97 14.65 10.45 1.58
N LYS A 98 15.20 11.20 2.55
CA LYS A 98 14.70 11.17 3.94
C LYS A 98 13.26 11.66 4.08
N GLU A 99 12.84 12.63 3.28
CA GLU A 99 11.43 13.06 3.26
C GLU A 99 10.49 11.97 2.76
N ARG A 100 10.89 11.27 1.71
CA ARG A 100 10.12 10.12 1.20
C ARG A 100 10.02 9.02 2.26
N GLU A 101 11.15 8.65 2.88
CA GLU A 101 11.15 7.67 3.97
C GLU A 101 10.22 8.08 5.12
N ILE A 102 10.28 9.34 5.55
CA ILE A 102 9.40 9.88 6.61
C ILE A 102 7.93 9.86 6.19
N ASP A 103 7.62 10.23 4.94
CA ASP A 103 6.25 10.20 4.44
C ASP A 103 5.73 8.75 4.36
N ASP A 104 6.55 7.81 3.93
CA ASP A 104 6.17 6.39 3.84
C ASP A 104 6.02 5.77 5.24
N LEU A 105 6.91 6.11 6.19
CA LEU A 105 6.74 5.70 7.59
C LEU A 105 5.45 6.27 8.19
N LYS A 106 5.13 7.54 7.95
CA LYS A 106 3.87 8.15 8.43
C LYS A 106 2.63 7.50 7.82
N LYS A 107 2.67 7.16 6.53
CA LYS A 107 1.58 6.41 5.88
C LYS A 107 1.40 5.04 6.53
N THR A 108 2.51 4.33 6.76
CA THR A 108 2.51 3.02 7.43
C THR A 108 1.97 3.11 8.86
N GLU A 109 2.39 4.12 9.63
CA GLU A 109 1.90 4.35 10.99
C GLU A 109 0.39 4.68 11.02
N THR A 110 -0.06 5.58 10.14
CA THR A 110 -1.47 5.93 10.01
C THR A 110 -2.29 4.70 9.64
N PHE A 111 -1.80 3.94 8.65
CA PHE A 111 -2.42 2.70 8.22
C PHE A 111 -2.55 1.68 9.36
N ARG A 112 -1.47 1.48 10.13
CA ARG A 112 -1.48 0.58 11.31
C ARG A 112 -2.49 1.02 12.37
N ARG A 113 -2.54 2.33 12.66
CA ARG A 113 -3.48 2.88 13.63
C ARG A 113 -4.93 2.71 13.19
N ASP A 114 -5.23 3.01 11.93
CA ASP A 114 -6.56 2.86 11.36
C ASP A 114 -6.98 1.38 11.30
N PHE A 115 -6.03 0.48 11.00
CA PHE A 115 -6.25 -0.96 11.05
C PHE A 115 -6.66 -1.42 12.46
N ILE A 116 -5.89 -1.07 13.50
CA ILE A 116 -6.21 -1.44 14.89
C ILE A 116 -7.56 -0.86 15.33
N ALA A 117 -7.87 0.38 14.96
CA ALA A 117 -9.14 1.01 15.26
C ALA A 117 -10.32 0.27 14.62
N ASN A 118 -10.19 -0.08 13.33
CA ASN A 118 -11.21 -0.83 12.59
C ASN A 118 -11.39 -2.24 13.15
N VAL A 119 -10.30 -2.97 13.42
CA VAL A 119 -10.34 -4.30 14.07
C VAL A 119 -11.09 -4.21 15.39
N SER A 120 -10.73 -3.25 16.24
CA SER A 120 -11.39 -3.09 17.56
C SER A 120 -12.87 -2.82 17.42
N HIS A 121 -13.28 -2.01 16.44
CA HIS A 121 -14.69 -1.69 16.20
C HIS A 121 -15.46 -2.90 15.67
N GLU A 122 -14.89 -3.63 14.69
CA GLU A 122 -15.55 -4.78 14.07
C GLU A 122 -15.62 -6.00 15.03
N LEU A 123 -14.68 -6.14 16.00
CA LEU A 123 -14.75 -7.14 17.06
C LEU A 123 -15.82 -6.80 18.11
N LYS A 124 -15.96 -5.52 18.51
CA LYS A 124 -16.92 -5.09 19.53
C LYS A 124 -18.37 -5.36 19.11
N THR A 125 -18.71 -5.15 17.86
CA THR A 125 -20.09 -5.26 17.38
C THR A 125 -20.68 -6.66 17.58
N PRO A 126 -20.12 -7.76 17.07
CA PRO A 126 -20.65 -9.10 17.32
C PRO A 126 -20.54 -9.52 18.79
N LEU A 127 -19.49 -9.10 19.49
CA LEU A 127 -19.33 -9.40 20.92
C LEU A 127 -20.47 -8.81 21.76
N PHE A 128 -20.75 -7.51 21.59
CA PHE A 128 -21.84 -6.86 22.32
C PHE A 128 -23.21 -7.38 21.91
N ALA A 129 -23.41 -7.76 20.64
CA ALA A 129 -24.64 -8.40 20.20
C ALA A 129 -24.84 -9.75 20.89
N ALA A 130 -23.81 -10.61 20.93
CA ALA A 130 -23.89 -11.90 21.65
C ALA A 130 -24.17 -11.70 23.15
N GLN A 131 -23.46 -10.78 23.81
CA GLN A 131 -23.66 -10.45 25.20
C GLN A 131 -25.11 -9.95 25.45
N GLY A 132 -25.64 -9.05 24.61
CA GLY A 132 -27.00 -8.55 24.73
C GLY A 132 -28.05 -9.64 24.61
N PHE A 133 -27.90 -10.59 23.68
CA PHE A 133 -28.80 -11.74 23.57
C PHE A 133 -28.76 -12.65 24.82
N ILE A 134 -27.54 -12.90 25.34
CA ILE A 134 -27.34 -13.71 26.54
C ILE A 134 -27.94 -13.01 27.76
N HIS A 135 -27.70 -11.72 27.98
CA HIS A 135 -28.28 -10.95 29.08
C HIS A 135 -29.80 -10.94 29.02
N THR A 136 -30.39 -10.73 27.83
CA THR A 136 -31.86 -10.80 27.69
C THR A 136 -32.43 -12.17 28.09
N LEU A 137 -31.69 -13.26 27.82
CA LEU A 137 -32.11 -14.60 28.28
C LEU A 137 -32.01 -14.74 29.81
N ILE A 138 -30.94 -14.20 30.41
CA ILE A 138 -30.73 -14.21 31.88
C ILE A 138 -31.83 -13.40 32.59
N ASP A 139 -32.26 -12.28 32.00
CA ASP A 139 -33.28 -11.37 32.53
C ASP A 139 -34.71 -11.91 32.39
N GLY A 140 -34.88 -13.22 32.08
CA GLY A 140 -36.16 -13.92 32.12
C GLY A 140 -36.70 -14.33 30.73
N ALA A 141 -36.12 -13.87 29.60
CA ALA A 141 -36.58 -14.29 28.28
C ALA A 141 -36.30 -15.78 27.97
N ALA A 142 -35.55 -16.46 28.82
CA ALA A 142 -35.30 -17.90 28.74
C ALA A 142 -36.54 -18.76 29.09
N GLU A 143 -37.53 -18.20 29.75
CA GLU A 143 -38.78 -18.89 30.13
C GLU A 143 -39.69 -19.15 28.91
N ASP A 144 -39.61 -18.31 27.85
CA ASP A 144 -40.29 -18.53 26.57
C ASP A 144 -39.42 -19.35 25.63
N ASP A 145 -39.81 -20.58 25.37
CA ASP A 145 -39.06 -21.53 24.49
C ASP A 145 -38.81 -21.00 23.11
N LYS A 146 -39.74 -20.23 22.51
CA LYS A 146 -39.59 -19.64 21.19
C LYS A 146 -38.54 -18.51 21.18
N VAL A 147 -38.59 -17.67 22.24
CA VAL A 147 -37.67 -16.57 22.41
C VAL A 147 -36.27 -17.10 22.74
N ARG A 148 -36.18 -18.07 23.66
CA ARG A 148 -34.93 -18.75 24.03
C ARG A 148 -34.20 -19.30 22.83
N GLY A 149 -34.89 -20.14 22.02
CA GLY A 149 -34.25 -20.73 20.83
C GLY A 149 -33.78 -19.70 19.80
N ARG A 150 -34.56 -18.63 19.63
CA ARG A 150 -34.22 -17.54 18.70
C ARG A 150 -32.98 -16.75 19.18
N PHE A 151 -32.92 -16.41 20.47
CA PHE A 151 -31.78 -15.62 21.00
C PHE A 151 -30.51 -16.44 21.10
N LEU A 152 -30.57 -17.72 21.47
CA LEU A 152 -29.42 -18.62 21.41
C LEU A 152 -28.84 -18.72 19.99
N LYS A 153 -29.70 -18.90 18.98
CA LYS A 153 -29.25 -18.93 17.57
C LYS A 153 -28.61 -17.60 17.14
N LYS A 154 -29.16 -16.45 17.61
CA LYS A 154 -28.59 -15.15 17.33
C LYS A 154 -27.24 -14.95 18.02
N ALA A 155 -27.10 -15.36 19.28
CA ALA A 155 -25.85 -15.31 20.01
C ALA A 155 -24.77 -16.19 19.35
N ALA A 156 -25.13 -17.44 19.01
CA ALA A 156 -24.24 -18.35 18.28
C ALA A 156 -23.78 -17.73 16.96
N LYS A 157 -24.69 -17.21 16.13
CA LYS A 157 -24.33 -16.54 14.88
C LYS A 157 -23.40 -15.33 15.08
N SER A 158 -23.54 -14.60 16.17
CA SER A 158 -22.64 -13.47 16.48
C SER A 158 -21.25 -13.96 16.84
N LEU A 159 -21.13 -15.08 17.57
CA LEU A 159 -19.86 -15.72 17.89
C LEU A 159 -19.19 -16.31 16.66
N ASP A 160 -19.94 -16.97 15.75
CA ASP A 160 -19.40 -17.46 14.47
C ASP A 160 -18.83 -16.31 13.63
N SER A 161 -19.54 -15.17 13.61
CA SER A 161 -19.06 -13.97 12.92
C SER A 161 -17.77 -13.40 13.53
N LEU A 162 -17.64 -13.49 14.86
CA LEU A 162 -16.44 -13.08 15.58
C LEU A 162 -15.26 -14.00 15.25
N ASP A 163 -15.48 -15.32 15.26
CA ASP A 163 -14.45 -16.31 14.91
C ASP A 163 -13.94 -16.11 13.48
N ASN A 164 -14.85 -15.99 12.51
CA ASN A 164 -14.50 -15.70 11.13
C ASN A 164 -13.65 -14.41 11.00
N LEU A 165 -14.00 -13.34 11.72
CA LEU A 165 -13.23 -12.10 11.72
C LEU A 165 -11.82 -12.30 12.29
N VAL A 166 -11.67 -13.06 13.38
CA VAL A 166 -10.36 -13.40 13.95
C VAL A 166 -9.52 -14.19 12.97
N GLN A 167 -10.10 -15.20 12.30
CA GLN A 167 -9.40 -15.99 11.28
C GLN A 167 -8.96 -15.12 10.10
N ASP A 168 -9.81 -14.22 9.62
CA ASP A 168 -9.49 -13.27 8.56
C ASP A 168 -8.29 -12.37 8.94
N ILE A 169 -8.26 -11.88 10.20
CA ILE A 169 -7.18 -11.02 10.70
C ILE A 169 -5.87 -11.82 10.83
N LEU A 170 -5.91 -13.01 11.39
CA LEU A 170 -4.74 -13.88 11.54
C LEU A 170 -4.14 -14.21 10.17
N MET A 171 -4.98 -14.59 9.21
CA MET A 171 -4.55 -14.87 7.85
C MET A 171 -3.89 -13.65 7.20
N LEU A 172 -4.54 -12.48 7.31
CA LEU A 172 -4.00 -11.25 6.74
C LEU A 172 -2.64 -10.91 7.36
N SER A 173 -2.50 -11.06 8.67
CA SER A 173 -1.23 -10.87 9.38
C SER A 173 -0.14 -11.82 8.86
N GLN A 174 -0.45 -13.12 8.72
CA GLN A 174 0.50 -14.11 8.24
C GLN A 174 0.95 -13.88 6.79
N ILE A 175 0.04 -13.41 5.93
CA ILE A 175 0.38 -13.06 4.54
C ILE A 175 1.32 -11.84 4.53
N GLU A 176 1.06 -10.82 5.34
CA GLU A 176 1.84 -9.59 5.38
C GLU A 176 3.25 -9.77 5.94
N THR A 177 3.40 -10.64 6.93
CA THR A 177 4.71 -10.99 7.49
C THR A 177 5.52 -11.91 6.58
N GLY A 178 4.91 -12.42 5.48
CA GLY A 178 5.55 -13.38 4.59
C GLY A 178 5.73 -14.77 5.22
N GLU A 179 5.05 -15.04 6.33
CA GLU A 179 5.12 -16.35 7.01
C GLU A 179 4.47 -17.47 6.19
N ILE A 180 3.49 -17.09 5.33
CA ILE A 180 2.82 -18.05 4.46
C ILE A 180 3.69 -18.34 3.24
N LYS A 181 4.24 -19.55 3.22
CA LYS A 181 4.86 -20.11 2.02
C LYS A 181 3.79 -20.79 1.18
N MET A 182 3.52 -20.25 -0.02
CA MET A 182 2.57 -20.84 -0.98
C MET A 182 3.04 -22.23 -1.40
N LYS A 183 2.15 -23.20 -1.33
CA LYS A 183 2.38 -24.58 -1.77
C LYS A 183 1.76 -24.78 -3.15
N PHE A 184 2.55 -24.50 -4.18
CA PHE A 184 2.09 -24.64 -5.56
C PHE A 184 1.99 -26.09 -5.97
N GLU A 185 0.80 -26.52 -6.39
CA GLU A 185 0.52 -27.85 -6.93
C GLU A 185 -0.48 -27.76 -8.09
N PRO A 186 -0.62 -28.83 -8.91
CA PRO A 186 -1.66 -28.90 -9.93
C PRO A 186 -3.05 -28.92 -9.28
N VAL A 187 -3.89 -27.92 -9.57
CA VAL A 187 -5.23 -27.74 -9.01
C VAL A 187 -6.25 -27.71 -10.13
N ASP A 188 -7.28 -28.53 -10.04
CA ASP A 188 -8.45 -28.46 -10.91
C ASP A 188 -9.42 -27.39 -10.39
N MET A 189 -9.46 -26.26 -11.08
CA MET A 189 -10.32 -25.11 -10.72
C MET A 189 -11.81 -25.44 -10.80
N LEU A 190 -12.22 -26.35 -11.70
CA LEU A 190 -13.61 -26.77 -11.81
C LEU A 190 -14.03 -27.56 -10.56
N ARG A 191 -13.17 -28.47 -10.07
CA ARG A 191 -13.42 -29.22 -8.84
C ARG A 191 -13.52 -28.30 -7.64
N VAL A 192 -12.53 -27.42 -7.45
CA VAL A 192 -12.53 -26.43 -6.35
C VAL A 192 -13.79 -25.57 -6.37
N THR A 193 -14.18 -25.09 -7.55
CA THR A 193 -15.37 -24.25 -7.66
C THR A 193 -16.65 -25.04 -7.35
N ARG A 194 -16.72 -26.30 -7.74
CA ARG A 194 -17.87 -27.16 -7.45
C ARG A 194 -18.03 -27.39 -5.94
N GLU A 195 -16.94 -27.69 -5.25
CA GLU A 195 -16.93 -27.85 -3.79
C GLU A 195 -17.40 -26.56 -3.09
N VAL A 196 -16.95 -25.38 -3.55
CA VAL A 196 -17.39 -24.08 -3.00
C VAL A 196 -18.86 -23.79 -3.30
N VAL A 197 -19.33 -24.11 -4.50
CA VAL A 197 -20.74 -23.92 -4.87
C VAL A 197 -21.64 -24.79 -3.99
N GLU A 198 -21.31 -26.06 -3.81
CA GLU A 198 -22.04 -26.98 -2.91
C GLU A 198 -22.07 -26.45 -1.48
N GLN A 199 -20.94 -25.95 -0.97
CA GLN A 199 -20.88 -25.36 0.37
C GLN A 199 -21.78 -24.14 0.55
N LEU A 200 -21.96 -23.32 -0.49
CA LEU A 200 -22.73 -22.07 -0.42
C LEU A 200 -24.17 -22.21 -0.91
N GLU A 201 -24.58 -23.39 -1.38
CA GLU A 201 -25.90 -23.64 -1.97
C GLU A 201 -27.05 -23.37 -1.00
N GLU A 202 -26.90 -23.78 0.28
CA GLU A 202 -27.90 -23.52 1.32
C GLU A 202 -28.08 -22.01 1.57
N GLU A 203 -26.97 -21.25 1.62
CA GLU A 203 -27.02 -19.82 1.79
C GLU A 203 -27.63 -19.11 0.57
N ALA A 204 -27.25 -19.51 -0.63
CA ALA A 204 -27.83 -19.00 -1.88
C ALA A 204 -29.34 -19.27 -1.95
N THR A 205 -29.78 -20.50 -1.65
CA THR A 205 -31.20 -20.89 -1.60
C THR A 205 -31.99 -20.06 -0.58
N ARG A 206 -31.45 -19.88 0.62
CA ARG A 206 -32.07 -19.04 1.66
C ARG A 206 -32.25 -17.58 1.22
N LYS A 207 -31.35 -17.08 0.36
CA LYS A 207 -31.42 -15.73 -0.21
C LYS A 207 -32.16 -15.67 -1.53
N LYS A 208 -32.66 -16.81 -2.02
CA LYS A 208 -33.30 -16.94 -3.32
C LYS A 208 -32.41 -16.51 -4.48
N VAL A 209 -31.12 -16.81 -4.40
CA VAL A 209 -30.12 -16.54 -5.45
C VAL A 209 -29.79 -17.85 -6.14
N LYS A 210 -29.85 -17.86 -7.47
CA LYS A 210 -29.46 -19.03 -8.27
C LYS A 210 -27.95 -19.03 -8.44
N LEU A 211 -27.29 -20.09 -7.95
CA LEU A 211 -25.84 -20.29 -8.05
C LEU A 211 -25.56 -21.41 -9.06
N SER A 212 -24.70 -21.16 -10.03
CA SER A 212 -24.39 -22.12 -11.10
C SER A 212 -22.96 -22.00 -11.61
N ILE A 213 -22.47 -23.09 -12.20
CA ILE A 213 -21.19 -23.15 -12.90
C ILE A 213 -21.51 -23.37 -14.38
N GLU A 214 -20.91 -22.56 -15.24
CA GLU A 214 -21.01 -22.76 -16.69
C GLU A 214 -20.13 -23.95 -17.10
N GLU A 215 -20.69 -24.90 -17.81
CA GLU A 215 -19.96 -26.07 -18.26
C GLU A 215 -18.83 -25.72 -19.21
N THR A 216 -17.65 -26.28 -18.94
CA THR A 216 -16.51 -26.22 -19.84
C THR A 216 -16.02 -27.61 -20.21
N LYS A 217 -15.69 -27.80 -21.50
CA LYS A 217 -15.10 -29.04 -22.01
C LYS A 217 -13.58 -29.07 -21.91
N LYS A 218 -12.97 -27.99 -21.44
CA LYS A 218 -11.50 -27.84 -21.36
C LYS A 218 -11.03 -28.09 -19.92
N ASP A 219 -9.90 -28.76 -19.79
CA ASP A 219 -9.26 -28.95 -18.48
C ASP A 219 -8.83 -27.62 -17.89
N CYS A 220 -9.29 -27.35 -16.67
CA CYS A 220 -9.02 -26.13 -15.93
C CYS A 220 -7.91 -26.33 -14.87
N ILE A 221 -6.87 -27.10 -15.21
CA ILE A 221 -5.78 -27.40 -14.28
C ILE A 221 -4.80 -26.22 -14.28
N VAL A 222 -4.53 -25.69 -13.09
CA VAL A 222 -3.63 -24.55 -12.85
C VAL A 222 -2.55 -24.91 -11.84
N LEU A 223 -1.45 -24.15 -11.81
CA LEU A 223 -0.45 -24.26 -10.76
C LEU A 223 -0.78 -23.24 -9.66
N ALA A 224 -1.24 -23.72 -8.49
CA ALA A 224 -1.71 -22.86 -7.41
C ALA A 224 -1.62 -23.57 -6.05
N ASP A 225 -1.78 -22.80 -4.97
CA ASP A 225 -2.02 -23.33 -3.63
C ASP A 225 -3.52 -23.61 -3.47
N VAL A 226 -3.89 -24.90 -3.38
CA VAL A 226 -5.30 -25.34 -3.37
C VAL A 226 -6.09 -24.68 -2.24
N GLN A 227 -5.53 -24.61 -1.03
CA GLN A 227 -6.22 -24.07 0.14
C GLN A 227 -6.48 -22.57 -0.02
N ARG A 228 -5.49 -21.83 -0.54
CA ARG A 228 -5.58 -20.39 -0.74
C ARG A 228 -6.51 -20.03 -1.90
N ILE A 229 -6.45 -20.78 -2.99
CA ILE A 229 -7.37 -20.55 -4.13
C ILE A 229 -8.80 -20.92 -3.79
N THR A 230 -9.03 -21.98 -3.02
CA THR A 230 -10.37 -22.29 -2.49
C THR A 230 -10.94 -21.09 -1.72
N GLN A 231 -10.12 -20.45 -0.87
CA GLN A 231 -10.54 -19.26 -0.13
C GLN A 231 -10.82 -18.07 -1.03
N VAL A 232 -10.05 -17.86 -2.11
CA VAL A 232 -10.34 -16.81 -3.10
C VAL A 232 -11.72 -17.04 -3.72
N VAL A 233 -12.00 -18.26 -4.20
CA VAL A 233 -13.28 -18.60 -4.82
C VAL A 233 -14.42 -18.45 -3.81
N THR A 234 -14.25 -18.96 -2.59
CA THR A 234 -15.24 -18.83 -1.50
C THR A 234 -15.59 -17.37 -1.22
N ASN A 235 -14.58 -16.50 -1.05
CA ASN A 235 -14.80 -15.09 -0.77
C ASN A 235 -15.52 -14.37 -1.91
N LEU A 236 -15.17 -14.67 -3.16
CA LEU A 236 -15.78 -14.03 -4.32
C LEU A 236 -17.21 -14.51 -4.53
N VAL A 237 -17.48 -15.84 -4.44
CA VAL A 237 -18.82 -16.42 -4.59
C VAL A 237 -19.72 -15.99 -3.44
N ALA A 238 -19.24 -16.03 -2.19
CA ALA A 238 -20.00 -15.55 -1.04
C ALA A 238 -20.38 -14.07 -1.17
N ASN A 239 -19.47 -13.21 -1.66
CA ASN A 239 -19.79 -11.82 -1.94
C ASN A 239 -20.86 -11.70 -3.04
N ALA A 240 -20.75 -12.45 -4.13
CA ALA A 240 -21.72 -12.44 -5.22
C ALA A 240 -23.13 -12.85 -4.75
N VAL A 241 -23.23 -13.83 -3.83
CA VAL A 241 -24.49 -14.25 -3.20
C VAL A 241 -24.99 -13.19 -2.21
N ASN A 242 -24.08 -12.61 -1.39
CA ASN A 242 -24.43 -11.68 -0.33
C ASN A 242 -24.92 -10.33 -0.84
N TYR A 243 -24.36 -9.84 -1.94
CA TYR A 243 -24.71 -8.55 -2.54
C TYR A 243 -25.67 -8.65 -3.72
N ASN A 244 -26.27 -9.82 -3.92
CA ASN A 244 -27.31 -10.02 -4.90
C ASN A 244 -28.70 -9.57 -4.40
N HIS A 245 -29.64 -9.52 -5.32
CA HIS A 245 -31.07 -9.35 -5.02
C HIS A 245 -31.79 -10.71 -5.04
N GLU A 246 -33.02 -10.76 -4.53
CA GLU A 246 -33.87 -11.96 -4.64
C GLU A 246 -34.10 -12.30 -6.13
N ASN A 247 -34.03 -13.58 -6.45
CA ASN A 247 -34.13 -14.15 -7.79
C ASN A 247 -33.00 -13.70 -8.76
N GLY A 248 -31.88 -13.22 -8.21
CA GLY A 248 -30.70 -12.95 -8.99
C GLY A 248 -29.87 -14.21 -9.26
N ASP A 249 -28.91 -14.08 -10.17
CA ASP A 249 -28.03 -15.16 -10.60
C ASP A 249 -26.60 -14.90 -10.18
N VAL A 250 -25.87 -15.96 -9.83
CA VAL A 250 -24.41 -16.00 -9.72
C VAL A 250 -23.92 -17.12 -10.62
N VAL A 251 -23.03 -16.78 -11.54
CA VAL A 251 -22.47 -17.71 -12.51
C VAL A 251 -20.95 -17.69 -12.44
N VAL A 252 -20.34 -18.85 -12.24
CA VAL A 252 -18.89 -19.01 -12.36
C VAL A 252 -18.58 -19.62 -13.71
N HIS A 253 -17.70 -18.98 -14.49
CA HIS A 253 -17.26 -19.52 -15.77
C HIS A 253 -15.75 -19.40 -15.95
N PHE A 254 -15.20 -20.23 -16.86
CA PHE A 254 -13.77 -20.34 -17.08
C PHE A 254 -13.42 -20.04 -18.54
N GLU A 255 -12.48 -19.12 -18.74
CA GLU A 255 -11.86 -18.90 -20.04
C GLU A 255 -10.50 -19.58 -20.05
N VAL A 256 -10.38 -20.68 -20.82
CA VAL A 256 -9.14 -21.45 -20.90
C VAL A 256 -8.36 -21.08 -22.14
N THR A 257 -7.17 -20.52 -21.92
CA THR A 257 -6.21 -20.18 -22.98
C THR A 257 -5.06 -21.19 -23.04
N LYS A 258 -4.16 -21.05 -24.00
CA LYS A 258 -2.97 -21.92 -24.09
C LYS A 258 -2.03 -21.82 -22.87
N LYS A 259 -2.00 -20.67 -22.17
CA LYS A 259 -1.04 -20.39 -21.08
C LYS A 259 -1.70 -20.21 -19.71
N SER A 260 -2.99 -20.00 -19.66
CA SER A 260 -3.69 -19.62 -18.42
C SER A 260 -5.15 -20.04 -18.43
N VAL A 261 -5.70 -20.14 -17.22
CA VAL A 261 -7.13 -20.22 -16.94
C VAL A 261 -7.53 -18.90 -16.27
N ILE A 262 -8.57 -18.25 -16.78
CA ILE A 262 -9.18 -17.08 -16.19
C ILE A 262 -10.51 -17.53 -15.58
N THR A 263 -10.68 -17.30 -14.29
CA THR A 263 -11.93 -17.59 -13.57
C THR A 263 -12.72 -16.29 -13.45
N HIS A 264 -13.97 -16.31 -13.86
CA HIS A 264 -14.91 -15.21 -13.76
C HIS A 264 -16.06 -15.61 -12.83
N ILE A 265 -16.33 -14.76 -11.85
CA ILE A 265 -17.49 -14.86 -10.97
C ILE A 265 -18.39 -13.65 -11.27
N ARG A 266 -19.49 -13.90 -11.95
CA ARG A 266 -20.47 -12.89 -12.37
C ARG A 266 -21.71 -12.97 -11.51
N ASP A 267 -22.17 -11.85 -11.01
CA ASP A 267 -23.45 -11.68 -10.33
C ASP A 267 -24.35 -10.66 -11.06
N THR A 268 -25.65 -10.77 -10.83
CA THR A 268 -26.65 -9.82 -11.31
C THR A 268 -27.12 -8.89 -10.18
N GLY A 269 -26.29 -8.69 -9.14
CA GLY A 269 -26.65 -8.00 -7.92
C GLY A 269 -26.68 -6.47 -8.03
N LEU A 270 -26.43 -5.83 -6.90
CA LEU A 270 -26.54 -4.38 -6.74
C LEU A 270 -25.56 -3.60 -7.60
N GLY A 271 -24.45 -4.21 -8.00
CA GLY A 271 -23.33 -3.51 -8.64
C GLY A 271 -22.60 -2.56 -7.70
N ILE A 272 -21.50 -2.00 -8.21
CA ILE A 272 -20.58 -1.15 -7.46
C ILE A 272 -20.41 0.17 -8.23
N PRO A 273 -20.62 1.33 -7.60
CA PRO A 273 -20.36 2.62 -8.23
C PRO A 273 -18.89 2.77 -8.63
N SER A 274 -18.64 3.46 -9.75
CA SER A 274 -17.31 3.57 -10.37
C SER A 274 -16.25 4.21 -9.46
N ASP A 275 -16.63 5.16 -8.63
CA ASP A 275 -15.78 5.86 -7.66
C ASP A 275 -15.32 4.95 -6.50
N HIS A 276 -16.04 3.86 -6.25
CA HIS A 276 -15.68 2.85 -5.25
C HIS A 276 -14.79 1.72 -5.79
N LEU A 277 -14.79 1.44 -7.11
CA LEU A 277 -14.04 0.33 -7.71
C LEU A 277 -12.55 0.30 -7.36
N PRO A 278 -11.80 1.42 -7.34
CA PRO A 278 -10.39 1.40 -6.98
C PRO A 278 -10.13 0.97 -5.52
N ARG A 279 -11.15 1.03 -4.67
CA ARG A 279 -11.05 0.86 -3.23
C ARG A 279 -11.65 -0.45 -2.70
N VAL A 280 -12.36 -1.21 -3.51
CA VAL A 280 -13.07 -2.43 -3.05
C VAL A 280 -12.14 -3.50 -2.47
N PHE A 281 -10.86 -3.47 -2.81
CA PHE A 281 -9.83 -4.37 -2.28
C PHE A 281 -9.08 -3.80 -1.06
N GLU A 282 -9.45 -2.60 -0.58
CA GLU A 282 -8.91 -2.06 0.67
C GLU A 282 -9.51 -2.79 1.87
N ARG A 283 -8.74 -2.94 2.94
CA ARG A 283 -9.19 -3.59 4.19
C ARG A 283 -10.29 -2.78 4.86
N PHE A 284 -11.32 -3.47 5.36
CA PHE A 284 -12.48 -2.87 6.01
C PHE A 284 -13.28 -1.91 5.13
N TYR A 285 -12.97 -1.86 3.84
CA TYR A 285 -13.70 -1.01 2.92
C TYR A 285 -15.07 -1.59 2.59
N ARG A 286 -16.08 -0.74 2.59
CA ARG A 286 -17.46 -1.08 2.26
C ARG A 286 -18.10 0.11 1.57
N VAL A 287 -18.84 -0.14 0.50
CA VAL A 287 -19.60 0.88 -0.24
C VAL A 287 -20.70 1.47 0.63
N ASP A 288 -21.40 0.63 1.39
CA ASP A 288 -22.44 1.03 2.35
C ASP A 288 -22.19 0.33 3.71
N LYS A 289 -21.82 1.12 4.72
CA LYS A 289 -21.51 0.61 6.07
C LYS A 289 -22.74 0.08 6.81
N SER A 290 -23.93 0.63 6.56
CA SER A 290 -25.15 0.26 7.25
C SER A 290 -25.71 -1.07 6.76
N ARG A 291 -25.86 -1.19 5.45
CA ARG A 291 -26.41 -2.38 4.77
C ARG A 291 -25.51 -3.60 4.85
N SER A 292 -24.20 -3.37 4.85
CA SER A 292 -23.21 -4.45 4.94
C SER A 292 -23.12 -5.09 6.32
N ARG A 293 -23.48 -4.37 7.40
CA ARG A 293 -23.53 -4.94 8.76
C ARG A 293 -24.65 -5.97 8.91
N GLU A 294 -25.80 -5.72 8.33
CA GLU A 294 -26.92 -6.67 8.36
C GLU A 294 -26.58 -7.97 7.61
N LYS A 295 -25.73 -7.87 6.58
CA LYS A 295 -25.27 -9.00 5.76
C LYS A 295 -24.03 -9.72 6.31
N GLY A 296 -23.47 -9.26 7.45
CA GLY A 296 -22.38 -9.94 8.18
C GLY A 296 -21.01 -9.88 7.55
N GLY A 297 -20.77 -8.98 6.59
CA GLY A 297 -19.45 -8.87 5.95
C GLY A 297 -18.42 -8.14 6.82
N THR A 298 -17.19 -8.66 6.92
CA THR A 298 -16.07 -8.06 7.69
C THR A 298 -15.37 -6.92 6.93
N GLY A 299 -15.52 -6.87 5.60
CA GLY A 299 -14.75 -5.98 4.74
C GLY A 299 -13.30 -6.43 4.55
N LEU A 300 -12.95 -7.64 4.97
CA LEU A 300 -11.62 -8.22 4.80
C LEU A 300 -11.55 -9.20 3.63
N GLY A 301 -12.65 -9.84 3.25
CA GLY A 301 -12.66 -10.90 2.23
C GLY A 301 -12.01 -10.50 0.91
N LEU A 302 -12.31 -9.33 0.34
CA LEU A 302 -11.69 -8.87 -0.91
C LEU A 302 -10.22 -8.47 -0.72
N ALA A 303 -9.83 -7.96 0.46
CA ALA A 303 -8.43 -7.70 0.77
C ALA A 303 -7.63 -9.02 0.84
N ILE A 304 -8.21 -10.07 1.44
CA ILE A 304 -7.63 -11.42 1.46
C ILE A 304 -7.48 -11.96 0.03
N VAL A 305 -8.52 -11.84 -0.80
CA VAL A 305 -8.46 -12.22 -2.23
C VAL A 305 -7.26 -11.54 -2.92
N LYS A 306 -7.12 -10.23 -2.75
CA LYS A 306 -6.01 -9.45 -3.33
C LYS A 306 -4.67 -10.03 -2.90
N HIS A 307 -4.44 -10.20 -1.59
CA HIS A 307 -3.15 -10.66 -1.09
C HIS A 307 -2.81 -12.10 -1.48
N ILE A 308 -3.79 -13.00 -1.49
CA ILE A 308 -3.60 -14.37 -1.98
C ILE A 308 -3.20 -14.37 -3.45
N LEU A 309 -3.88 -13.59 -4.28
CA LEU A 309 -3.58 -13.51 -5.71
C LEU A 309 -2.23 -12.84 -5.98
N GLU A 310 -1.84 -11.82 -5.21
CA GLU A 310 -0.49 -11.25 -5.24
C GLU A 310 0.58 -12.31 -4.93
N GLY A 311 0.34 -13.17 -3.94
CA GLY A 311 1.21 -14.33 -3.65
C GLY A 311 1.27 -15.37 -4.78
N HIS A 312 0.27 -15.40 -5.66
CA HIS A 312 0.27 -16.20 -6.89
C HIS A 312 0.79 -15.44 -8.11
N ASN A 313 1.43 -14.26 -7.92
CA ASN A 313 1.93 -13.39 -8.98
C ASN A 313 0.84 -12.95 -9.99
N THR A 314 -0.39 -12.78 -9.51
CA THR A 314 -1.54 -12.33 -10.29
C THR A 314 -2.35 -11.31 -9.49
N ARG A 315 -3.45 -10.83 -10.08
CA ARG A 315 -4.34 -9.87 -9.41
C ARG A 315 -5.80 -10.18 -9.73
N ALA A 316 -6.69 -9.73 -8.86
CA ALA A 316 -8.11 -9.69 -9.14
C ALA A 316 -8.44 -8.45 -9.98
N GLU A 317 -9.37 -8.62 -10.92
CA GLU A 317 -9.99 -7.55 -11.70
C GLU A 317 -11.47 -7.49 -11.36
N VAL A 318 -12.07 -6.30 -11.45
CA VAL A 318 -13.49 -6.10 -11.22
C VAL A 318 -14.08 -5.19 -12.29
N GLN A 319 -15.22 -5.61 -12.83
CA GLN A 319 -16.06 -4.81 -13.70
C GLN A 319 -17.46 -4.79 -13.10
N SER A 320 -18.04 -3.61 -12.92
CA SER A 320 -19.34 -3.49 -12.27
C SER A 320 -20.09 -2.26 -12.74
N GLU A 321 -21.41 -2.39 -12.80
CA GLU A 321 -22.33 -1.29 -13.08
C GLU A 321 -23.51 -1.38 -12.10
N VAL A 322 -23.85 -0.24 -11.50
CA VAL A 322 -24.93 -0.15 -10.52
C VAL A 322 -26.24 -0.65 -11.12
N GLY A 323 -26.90 -1.61 -10.45
CA GLY A 323 -28.15 -2.23 -10.88
C GLY A 323 -28.02 -3.30 -11.95
N LYS A 324 -26.81 -3.58 -12.46
CA LYS A 324 -26.57 -4.67 -13.44
C LYS A 324 -25.74 -5.81 -12.86
N GLY A 325 -25.08 -5.57 -11.71
CA GLY A 325 -24.23 -6.54 -11.04
C GLY A 325 -22.75 -6.32 -11.25
N SER A 326 -21.94 -7.32 -10.88
CA SER A 326 -20.48 -7.27 -10.93
C SER A 326 -19.90 -8.54 -11.54
N THR A 327 -18.70 -8.42 -12.09
CA THR A 327 -17.88 -9.54 -12.52
C THR A 327 -16.50 -9.38 -11.91
N PHE A 328 -16.14 -10.29 -11.02
CA PHE A 328 -14.79 -10.44 -10.51
C PHE A 328 -14.06 -11.50 -11.30
N SER A 329 -12.80 -11.23 -11.66
CA SER A 329 -12.00 -12.19 -12.41
C SER A 329 -10.56 -12.23 -11.92
N PHE A 330 -9.93 -13.39 -12.09
CA PHE A 330 -8.50 -13.56 -11.84
C PHE A 330 -7.93 -14.64 -12.77
N LYS A 331 -6.62 -14.56 -13.02
CA LYS A 331 -5.93 -15.38 -13.98
C LYS A 331 -4.84 -16.18 -13.28
N LEU A 332 -4.80 -17.51 -13.56
CA LEU A 332 -3.75 -18.39 -13.05
C LEU A 332 -3.01 -19.08 -14.21
N PRO A 333 -1.71 -19.40 -14.05
CA PRO A 333 -0.98 -20.13 -15.07
C PRO A 333 -1.53 -21.55 -15.22
N ARG A 334 -1.81 -21.94 -16.46
CA ARG A 334 -2.27 -23.29 -16.76
C ARG A 334 -1.13 -24.28 -16.52
N PHE A 335 -1.40 -25.30 -15.73
CA PHE A 335 -0.50 -26.43 -15.59
C PHE A 335 -0.58 -27.29 -16.86
N LYS A 336 0.56 -27.52 -17.50
CA LYS A 336 0.69 -28.51 -18.57
C LYS A 336 1.42 -29.71 -17.97
N GLN A 337 0.78 -30.84 -18.01
CA GLN A 337 1.52 -32.09 -17.83
C GLN A 337 2.45 -32.20 -19.05
N GLU A 338 3.76 -32.20 -18.82
CA GLU A 338 4.72 -32.58 -19.86
C GLU A 338 4.51 -34.08 -20.06
N ASP A 339 4.09 -34.46 -21.29
CA ASP A 339 3.97 -35.85 -21.73
C ASP A 339 5.36 -36.50 -21.80
#